data_873a10d02450d382c2c7443eaf7cdf49
#
_entry.id   873a10d02450d382c2c7443eaf7cdf49
#
_cell.length_a   1.000
_cell.length_b   1.000
_cell.length_c   1.000
_cell.angle_alpha   90.00
_cell.angle_beta   90.00
_cell.angle_gamma   90.00
#
_symmetry.space_group_name_H-M   'P 1'
#
loop_
_entity.id
_entity.type
_entity.pdbx_description
1 polymer ?
#
loop_
_entity_poly.entity_id
_entity_poly.type
_entity_poly.pdbx_seq_one_letter_code
_entity_poly.pdbx_strand_id
1 'polypeptide(L)'
;VASVAGGLTRKRGSTRRAMLVTAVDVLRERGAAGVTIDEVLARSGAPRGSVYYHFPQGRSQLLIEALNYAGDSLTEVIDAAADRGGIALVRQFVAFWERALAGSAYTAGCPIMAAAISSTEDDSVLATAAGEIFARWRDALSQTFRRDGFESAEAESLAVMCIAALEGAVVLCRSARTPEPLHQVGHQLEFLIKSREFVRVYGIPGR
;
A
#
# COMPACT_ATOMS: atom_id res chain seq x y z
N VAL A 1 42.34 -6.11 -31.08
CA VAL A 1 42.99 -6.21 -29.78
C VAL A 1 41.94 -6.15 -28.71
N ALA A 2 41.78 -7.26 -27.98
CA ALA A 2 41.12 -7.53 -26.70
C ALA A 2 39.77 -6.83 -26.39
N SER A 3 38.71 -7.59 -26.65
CA SER A 3 37.39 -7.53 -26.02
C SER A 3 37.54 -7.87 -24.53
N VAL A 4 37.13 -6.96 -23.65
CA VAL A 4 36.87 -7.28 -22.24
C VAL A 4 35.34 -7.30 -22.04
N ALA A 5 34.75 -8.48 -22.19
CA ALA A 5 33.42 -8.80 -21.73
C ALA A 5 33.43 -8.87 -20.21
N GLY A 6 33.22 -7.72 -19.53
CA GLY A 6 32.95 -7.65 -18.10
C GLY A 6 31.55 -8.17 -17.84
N GLY A 7 31.38 -9.45 -17.51
CA GLY A 7 30.16 -10.04 -17.03
C GLY A 7 29.79 -9.39 -15.67
N LEU A 8 28.78 -8.52 -15.68
CA LEU A 8 28.13 -8.01 -14.49
C LEU A 8 27.44 -9.17 -13.76
N THR A 9 28.12 -9.77 -12.79
CA THR A 9 27.50 -10.66 -11.80
C THR A 9 26.52 -9.84 -10.99
N ARG A 10 25.26 -9.79 -11.45
CA ARG A 10 24.13 -9.22 -10.70
C ARG A 10 24.08 -9.93 -9.36
N LYS A 11 24.29 -9.20 -8.25
CA LYS A 11 24.22 -9.75 -6.89
C LYS A 11 22.91 -10.53 -6.72
N ARG A 12 22.97 -11.77 -6.22
CA ARG A 12 21.84 -12.71 -6.07
C ARG A 12 20.56 -12.08 -5.46
N GLY A 13 20.68 -11.10 -4.51
CA GLY A 13 19.56 -10.37 -3.96
C GLY A 13 18.89 -9.35 -4.90
N SER A 14 19.61 -8.86 -5.93
CA SER A 14 19.07 -7.82 -6.82
C SER A 14 18.05 -8.36 -7.81
N THR A 15 18.20 -9.59 -8.31
CA THR A 15 17.28 -10.21 -9.28
C THR A 15 15.94 -10.55 -8.62
N ARG A 16 15.95 -11.17 -7.43
CA ARG A 16 14.72 -11.48 -6.70
C ARG A 16 13.95 -10.20 -6.34
N ARG A 17 14.65 -9.18 -5.83
CA ARG A 17 14.03 -7.88 -5.51
C ARG A 17 13.46 -7.21 -6.76
N ALA A 18 14.17 -7.24 -7.89
CA ALA A 18 13.67 -6.69 -9.15
C ALA A 18 12.35 -7.34 -9.58
N MET A 19 12.26 -8.68 -9.46
CA MET A 19 11.01 -9.40 -9.75
C MET A 19 9.88 -9.02 -8.79
N LEU A 20 10.15 -8.90 -7.48
CA LEU A 20 9.15 -8.47 -6.50
C LEU A 20 8.65 -7.06 -6.78
N VAL A 21 9.53 -6.09 -6.97
CA VAL A 21 9.15 -4.71 -7.31
C VAL A 21 8.33 -4.67 -8.59
N THR A 22 8.77 -5.39 -9.62
CA THR A 22 8.02 -5.47 -10.88
C THR A 22 6.63 -6.09 -10.69
N ALA A 23 6.51 -7.16 -9.88
CA ALA A 23 5.23 -7.78 -9.59
C ALA A 23 4.29 -6.81 -8.84
N VAL A 24 4.81 -6.01 -7.90
CA VAL A 24 4.05 -4.94 -7.22
C VAL A 24 3.58 -3.90 -8.24
N ASP A 25 4.44 -3.46 -9.15
CA ASP A 25 4.06 -2.46 -10.15
C ASP A 25 2.95 -2.97 -11.09
N VAL A 26 3.06 -4.22 -11.57
CA VAL A 26 2.01 -4.84 -12.39
C VAL A 26 0.71 -5.01 -11.59
N LEU A 27 0.79 -5.44 -10.33
CA LEU A 27 -0.37 -5.58 -9.43
C LEU A 27 -1.10 -4.24 -9.25
N ARG A 28 -0.36 -3.16 -9.04
CA ARG A 28 -0.89 -1.80 -8.89
C ARG A 28 -1.56 -1.27 -10.15
N GLU A 29 -1.02 -1.61 -11.33
CA GLU A 29 -1.51 -1.13 -12.63
C GLU A 29 -2.70 -1.94 -13.14
N ARG A 30 -2.65 -3.28 -13.04
CA ARG A 30 -3.51 -4.21 -13.77
C ARG A 30 -4.23 -5.23 -12.89
N GLY A 31 -4.04 -5.17 -11.56
CA GLY A 31 -4.57 -6.16 -10.64
C GLY A 31 -3.84 -7.51 -10.68
N ALA A 32 -4.32 -8.47 -9.89
CA ALA A 32 -3.68 -9.78 -9.74
C ALA A 32 -3.64 -10.57 -11.06
N ALA A 33 -4.69 -10.52 -11.86
CA ALA A 33 -4.75 -11.19 -13.16
C ALA A 33 -3.67 -10.72 -14.14
N GLY A 34 -3.24 -9.46 -14.03
CA GLY A 34 -2.16 -8.91 -14.87
C GLY A 34 -0.76 -9.42 -14.51
N VAL A 35 -0.56 -9.96 -13.30
CA VAL A 35 0.74 -10.45 -12.85
C VAL A 35 0.97 -11.86 -13.39
N THR A 36 1.62 -11.96 -14.53
CA THR A 36 2.08 -13.23 -15.09
C THR A 36 3.60 -13.37 -14.96
N ILE A 37 4.11 -14.59 -14.99
CA ILE A 37 5.56 -14.85 -14.94
C ILE A 37 6.25 -14.16 -16.12
N ASP A 38 5.68 -14.27 -17.33
CA ASP A 38 6.27 -13.68 -18.54
C ASP A 38 6.31 -12.15 -18.46
N GLU A 39 5.26 -11.49 -17.95
CA GLU A 39 5.24 -10.03 -17.78
C GLU A 39 6.29 -9.57 -16.77
N VAL A 40 6.40 -10.27 -15.63
CA VAL A 40 7.39 -9.94 -14.60
C VAL A 40 8.81 -10.14 -15.12
N LEU A 41 9.07 -11.20 -15.86
CA LEU A 41 10.38 -11.43 -16.48
C LEU A 41 10.72 -10.37 -17.53
N ALA A 42 9.76 -10.04 -18.41
CA ALA A 42 9.94 -9.04 -19.45
C ALA A 42 10.29 -7.66 -18.88
N ARG A 43 9.57 -7.22 -17.85
CA ARG A 43 9.81 -5.91 -17.24
C ARG A 43 11.02 -5.87 -16.30
N SER A 44 11.25 -6.92 -15.51
CA SER A 44 12.38 -6.97 -14.57
C SER A 44 13.72 -7.22 -15.25
N GLY A 45 13.72 -7.72 -16.50
CA GLY A 45 14.91 -8.19 -17.22
C GLY A 45 15.59 -9.38 -16.54
N ALA A 46 14.84 -10.14 -15.71
CA ALA A 46 15.34 -11.34 -15.07
C ALA A 46 15.41 -12.53 -16.06
N PRO A 47 16.42 -13.40 -15.96
CA PRO A 47 16.50 -14.60 -16.78
C PRO A 47 15.32 -15.54 -16.54
N ARG A 48 14.78 -16.18 -17.59
CA ARG A 48 13.61 -17.10 -17.48
C ARG A 48 13.76 -18.17 -16.41
N GLY A 49 14.93 -18.80 -16.30
CA GLY A 49 15.19 -19.84 -15.30
C GLY A 49 15.27 -19.34 -13.86
N SER A 50 15.39 -18.02 -13.63
CA SER A 50 15.57 -17.47 -12.29
C SER A 50 14.28 -17.43 -11.46
N VAL A 51 13.10 -17.46 -12.08
CA VAL A 51 11.81 -17.42 -11.37
C VAL A 51 11.68 -18.62 -10.45
N TYR A 52 11.76 -19.83 -10.99
CA TYR A 52 11.58 -21.05 -10.20
C TYR A 52 12.73 -21.32 -9.22
N TYR A 53 13.88 -20.68 -9.42
CA TYR A 53 14.95 -20.66 -8.43
C TYR A 53 14.61 -19.77 -7.23
N HIS A 54 14.00 -18.60 -7.45
CA HIS A 54 13.66 -17.65 -6.40
C HIS A 54 12.26 -17.85 -5.83
N PHE A 55 11.35 -18.40 -6.62
CA PHE A 55 9.94 -18.64 -6.30
C PHE A 55 9.55 -20.04 -6.76
N PRO A 56 9.94 -21.11 -6.02
CA PRO A 56 9.67 -22.49 -6.42
C PRO A 56 8.20 -22.82 -6.66
N GLN A 57 7.27 -22.12 -5.97
CA GLN A 57 5.83 -22.29 -6.17
C GLN A 57 5.29 -21.38 -7.29
N GLY A 58 6.18 -20.76 -8.08
CA GLY A 58 5.81 -19.99 -9.25
C GLY A 58 5.05 -18.69 -8.93
N ARG A 59 4.00 -18.43 -9.72
CA ARG A 59 3.22 -17.18 -9.68
C ARG A 59 2.58 -16.90 -8.32
N SER A 60 2.00 -17.89 -7.69
CA SER A 60 1.30 -17.71 -6.41
C SER A 60 2.25 -17.23 -5.30
N GLN A 61 3.44 -17.83 -5.21
CA GLN A 61 4.46 -17.39 -4.25
C GLN A 61 4.95 -15.98 -4.58
N LEU A 62 5.22 -15.69 -5.85
CA LEU A 62 5.66 -14.35 -6.29
C LEU A 62 4.64 -13.28 -5.92
N LEU A 63 3.35 -13.53 -6.14
CA LEU A 63 2.26 -12.60 -5.81
C LEU A 63 2.17 -12.33 -4.31
N ILE A 64 2.16 -13.38 -3.48
CA ILE A 64 2.06 -13.24 -2.03
C ILE A 64 3.28 -12.50 -1.48
N GLU A 65 4.48 -12.84 -1.94
CA GLU A 65 5.68 -12.14 -1.48
C GLU A 65 5.75 -10.70 -1.98
N ALA A 66 5.29 -10.41 -3.20
CA ALA A 66 5.17 -9.04 -3.70
C ALA A 66 4.15 -8.24 -2.90
N LEU A 67 3.03 -8.85 -2.54
CA LEU A 67 2.02 -8.22 -1.70
C LEU A 67 2.56 -7.90 -0.30
N ASN A 68 3.25 -8.84 0.34
CA ASN A 68 3.89 -8.62 1.63
C ASN A 68 4.95 -7.52 1.55
N TYR A 69 5.80 -7.53 0.52
CA TYR A 69 6.78 -6.48 0.29
C TYR A 69 6.15 -5.08 0.17
N ALA A 70 5.03 -4.97 -0.54
CA ALA A 70 4.29 -3.72 -0.64
C ALA A 70 3.63 -3.33 0.69
N GLY A 71 3.05 -4.29 1.40
CA GLY A 71 2.44 -4.10 2.71
C GLY A 71 3.43 -3.61 3.75
N ASP A 72 4.62 -4.20 3.80
CA ASP A 72 5.69 -3.80 4.71
C ASP A 72 6.17 -2.37 4.41
N SER A 73 6.33 -2.00 3.13
CA SER A 73 6.71 -0.64 2.73
C SER A 73 5.69 0.42 3.17
N LEU A 74 4.39 0.10 3.12
CA LEU A 74 3.34 1.00 3.60
C LEU A 74 3.26 1.01 5.14
N THR A 75 3.53 -0.12 5.80
CA THR A 75 3.64 -0.20 7.26
C THR A 75 4.76 0.70 7.77
N GLU A 76 5.92 0.73 7.11
CA GLU A 76 7.01 1.65 7.44
C GLU A 76 6.56 3.14 7.36
N VAL A 77 5.71 3.49 6.40
CA VAL A 77 5.14 4.86 6.30
C VAL A 77 4.25 5.18 7.49
N ILE A 78 3.43 4.21 7.92
CA ILE A 78 2.55 4.34 9.09
C ILE A 78 3.40 4.49 10.36
N ASP A 79 4.36 3.61 10.58
CA ASP A 79 5.21 3.59 11.77
C ASP A 79 6.04 4.89 11.90
N ALA A 80 6.56 5.40 10.80
CA ALA A 80 7.31 6.65 10.77
C ALA A 80 6.50 7.89 11.20
N ALA A 81 5.17 7.81 11.15
CA ALA A 81 4.28 8.90 11.54
C ALA A 81 3.53 8.64 12.86
N ALA A 82 3.48 7.40 13.33
CA ALA A 82 2.67 6.98 14.47
C ALA A 82 2.96 7.73 15.77
N ASP A 83 4.21 8.09 16.03
CA ASP A 83 4.61 8.83 17.23
C ASP A 83 4.24 10.34 17.18
N ARG A 84 3.84 10.83 16.00
CA ARG A 84 3.44 12.23 15.79
C ARG A 84 1.93 12.45 15.82
N GLY A 85 1.15 11.38 16.10
CA GLY A 85 -0.31 11.39 16.22
C GLY A 85 -1.07 11.19 14.90
N GLY A 86 -2.37 10.98 15.01
CA GLY A 86 -3.25 10.57 13.90
C GLY A 86 -3.32 11.59 12.76
N ILE A 87 -3.29 12.89 13.06
CA ILE A 87 -3.26 13.93 12.01
C ILE A 87 -1.98 13.86 11.19
N ALA A 88 -0.82 13.68 11.82
CA ALA A 88 0.45 13.54 11.13
C ALA A 88 0.47 12.28 10.26
N LEU A 89 -0.16 11.22 10.73
CA LEU A 89 -0.30 9.97 9.99
C LEU A 89 -1.15 10.15 8.72
N VAL A 90 -2.30 10.84 8.80
CA VAL A 90 -3.12 11.17 7.62
C VAL A 90 -2.32 11.98 6.61
N ARG A 91 -1.61 13.02 7.05
CA ARG A 91 -0.77 13.86 6.18
C ARG A 91 0.33 13.07 5.49
N GLN A 92 1.00 12.19 6.23
CA GLN A 92 2.06 11.34 5.69
C GLN A 92 1.53 10.40 4.61
N PHE A 93 0.34 9.84 4.83
CA PHE A 93 -0.32 8.96 3.88
C PHE A 93 -0.74 9.70 2.60
N VAL A 94 -1.32 10.90 2.74
CA VAL A 94 -1.65 11.78 1.61
C VAL A 94 -0.38 12.10 0.80
N ALA A 95 0.70 12.53 1.46
CA ALA A 95 1.95 12.87 0.80
C ALA A 95 2.61 11.65 0.11
N PHE A 96 2.49 10.46 0.70
CA PHE A 96 2.97 9.23 0.08
C PHE A 96 2.21 8.92 -1.22
N TRP A 97 0.86 8.93 -1.16
CA TRP A 97 0.04 8.60 -2.32
C TRP A 97 0.09 9.66 -3.42
N GLU A 98 0.20 10.92 -3.07
CA GLU A 98 0.40 12.00 -4.05
C GLU A 98 1.64 11.73 -4.92
N ARG A 99 2.78 11.42 -4.27
CA ARG A 99 4.01 11.07 -4.99
C ARG A 99 3.87 9.78 -5.81
N ALA A 100 3.25 8.74 -5.23
CA ALA A 100 3.08 7.44 -5.88
C ALA A 100 2.18 7.53 -7.13
N LEU A 101 1.09 8.30 -7.05
CA LEU A 101 0.17 8.53 -8.15
C LEU A 101 0.79 9.39 -9.25
N ALA A 102 1.44 10.49 -8.89
CA ALA A 102 2.15 11.34 -9.85
C ALA A 102 3.27 10.58 -10.56
N GLY A 103 4.06 9.80 -9.82
CA GLY A 103 5.14 8.99 -10.38
C GLY A 103 4.70 7.92 -11.38
N SER A 104 3.44 7.47 -11.29
CA SER A 104 2.82 6.53 -12.24
C SER A 104 1.92 7.21 -13.28
N ALA A 105 1.90 8.54 -13.36
CA ALA A 105 0.94 9.30 -14.16
C ALA A 105 -0.53 8.82 -13.91
N TYR A 106 -0.85 8.50 -12.66
CA TYR A 106 -2.16 8.01 -12.20
C TYR A 106 -2.59 6.65 -12.79
N THR A 107 -1.68 5.85 -13.31
CA THR A 107 -2.00 4.53 -13.86
C THR A 107 -1.99 3.42 -12.81
N ALA A 108 -1.28 3.61 -11.70
CA ALA A 108 -1.12 2.63 -10.63
C ALA A 108 -1.85 3.05 -9.34
N GLY A 109 -2.43 2.09 -8.63
CA GLY A 109 -3.13 2.29 -7.35
C GLY A 109 -2.51 1.51 -6.20
N CYS A 110 -3.32 1.23 -5.17
CA CYS A 110 -2.90 0.41 -4.04
C CYS A 110 -2.83 -1.08 -4.44
N PRO A 111 -1.69 -1.75 -4.27
CA PRO A 111 -1.58 -3.17 -4.58
C PRO A 111 -2.37 -4.03 -3.59
N ILE A 112 -2.51 -3.60 -2.34
CA ILE A 112 -3.24 -4.33 -1.30
C ILE A 112 -4.73 -4.31 -1.63
N MET A 113 -5.28 -3.15 -2.00
CA MET A 113 -6.66 -3.04 -2.45
C MET A 113 -6.89 -3.88 -3.71
N ALA A 114 -6.00 -3.81 -4.69
CA ALA A 114 -6.12 -4.60 -5.92
C ALA A 114 -6.15 -6.11 -5.64
N ALA A 115 -5.40 -6.58 -4.65
CA ALA A 115 -5.40 -7.96 -4.20
C ALA A 115 -6.69 -8.33 -3.44
N ALA A 116 -7.15 -7.44 -2.54
CA ALA A 116 -8.33 -7.69 -1.71
C ALA A 116 -9.63 -7.84 -2.51
N ILE A 117 -9.75 -7.14 -3.66
CA ILE A 117 -10.93 -7.19 -4.55
C ILE A 117 -10.77 -8.19 -5.70
N SER A 118 -9.68 -8.96 -5.73
CA SER A 118 -9.48 -9.98 -6.76
C SER A 118 -10.49 -11.10 -6.61
N SER A 119 -11.12 -11.50 -7.72
CA SER A 119 -12.31 -12.35 -7.72
C SER A 119 -12.09 -13.76 -8.30
N THR A 120 -10.85 -14.17 -8.59
CA THR A 120 -10.58 -15.52 -9.11
C THR A 120 -10.40 -16.50 -7.95
N GLU A 121 -10.83 -17.76 -8.13
CA GLU A 121 -10.70 -18.82 -7.10
C GLU A 121 -9.23 -19.02 -6.68
N ASP A 122 -8.29 -18.91 -7.62
CA ASP A 122 -6.85 -18.98 -7.37
C ASP A 122 -6.32 -17.82 -6.50
N ASP A 123 -7.08 -16.71 -6.38
CA ASP A 123 -6.69 -15.52 -5.66
C ASP A 123 -7.25 -15.44 -4.23
N SER A 124 -7.95 -16.46 -3.73
CA SER A 124 -8.53 -16.47 -2.37
C SER A 124 -7.45 -16.30 -1.29
N VAL A 125 -6.29 -16.92 -1.49
CA VAL A 125 -5.12 -16.78 -0.60
C VAL A 125 -4.56 -15.36 -0.65
N LEU A 126 -4.56 -14.75 -1.83
CA LEU A 126 -4.10 -13.36 -2.03
C LEU A 126 -5.04 -12.38 -1.32
N ALA A 127 -6.36 -12.57 -1.44
CA ALA A 127 -7.35 -11.75 -0.74
C ALA A 127 -7.22 -11.89 0.80
N THR A 128 -6.97 -13.09 1.29
CA THR A 128 -6.70 -13.33 2.72
C THR A 128 -5.46 -12.59 3.18
N ALA A 129 -4.35 -12.69 2.44
CA ALA A 129 -3.11 -11.97 2.77
C ALA A 129 -3.30 -10.44 2.74
N ALA A 130 -4.09 -9.91 1.78
CA ALA A 130 -4.45 -8.49 1.76
C ALA A 130 -5.27 -8.09 2.99
N GLY A 131 -6.21 -8.92 3.41
CA GLY A 131 -6.99 -8.71 4.64
C GLY A 131 -6.12 -8.64 5.90
N GLU A 132 -5.11 -9.50 6.02
CA GLU A 132 -4.14 -9.48 7.11
C GLU A 132 -3.29 -8.18 7.12
N ILE A 133 -2.91 -7.67 5.94
CA ILE A 133 -2.19 -6.40 5.82
C ILE A 133 -3.09 -5.24 6.26
N PHE A 134 -4.33 -5.18 5.79
CA PHE A 134 -5.29 -4.16 6.24
C PHE A 134 -5.56 -4.23 7.73
N ALA A 135 -5.63 -5.43 8.33
CA ALA A 135 -5.77 -5.60 9.77
C ALA A 135 -4.57 -4.99 10.51
N ARG A 136 -3.33 -5.26 10.07
CA ARG A 136 -2.13 -4.65 10.66
C ARG A 136 -2.16 -3.11 10.60
N TRP A 137 -2.55 -2.53 9.46
CA TRP A 137 -2.67 -1.07 9.33
C TRP A 137 -3.75 -0.49 10.24
N ARG A 138 -4.92 -1.13 10.28
CA ARG A 138 -6.00 -0.74 11.19
C ARG A 138 -5.53 -0.75 12.65
N ASP A 139 -4.82 -1.79 13.06
CA ASP A 139 -4.35 -1.93 14.43
C ASP A 139 -3.29 -0.85 14.76
N ALA A 140 -2.38 -0.54 13.84
CA ALA A 140 -1.39 0.52 14.01
C ALA A 140 -2.04 1.92 14.11
N LEU A 141 -3.02 2.22 13.24
CA LEU A 141 -3.78 3.47 13.31
C LEU A 141 -4.59 3.57 14.61
N SER A 142 -5.28 2.50 14.97
CA SER A 142 -6.07 2.45 16.22
C SER A 142 -5.21 2.67 17.45
N GLN A 143 -3.99 2.08 17.50
CA GLN A 143 -3.04 2.32 18.57
C GLN A 143 -2.58 3.78 18.62
N THR A 144 -2.37 4.42 17.46
CA THR A 144 -2.02 5.84 17.38
C THR A 144 -3.15 6.70 17.93
N PHE A 145 -4.40 6.48 17.52
CA PHE A 145 -5.56 7.23 18.03
C PHE A 145 -5.77 7.01 19.53
N ARG A 146 -5.54 5.80 20.05
CA ARG A 146 -5.57 5.57 21.51
C ARG A 146 -4.50 6.36 22.25
N ARG A 147 -3.30 6.48 21.69
CA ARG A 147 -2.23 7.36 22.27
C ARG A 147 -2.62 8.83 22.22
N ASP A 148 -3.36 9.25 21.21
CA ASP A 148 -3.95 10.60 21.12
C ASP A 148 -5.10 10.80 22.12
N GLY A 149 -5.50 9.76 22.88
CA GLY A 149 -6.50 9.79 23.95
C GLY A 149 -7.93 9.47 23.52
N PHE A 150 -8.14 8.89 22.32
CA PHE A 150 -9.45 8.38 21.93
C PHE A 150 -9.78 7.05 22.63
N GLU A 151 -11.05 6.86 22.98
CA GLU A 151 -11.56 5.59 23.51
C GLU A 151 -11.39 4.46 22.45
N SER A 152 -11.21 3.19 22.93
CA SER A 152 -10.88 2.07 22.06
C SER A 152 -11.82 1.90 20.88
N ALA A 153 -13.13 1.94 21.11
CA ALA A 153 -14.14 1.78 20.05
C ALA A 153 -14.10 2.95 19.04
N GLU A 154 -13.85 4.16 19.50
CA GLU A 154 -13.71 5.32 18.65
C GLU A 154 -12.42 5.28 17.83
N ALA A 155 -11.30 4.90 18.44
CA ALA A 155 -10.01 4.73 17.77
C ALA A 155 -10.08 3.68 16.65
N GLU A 156 -10.75 2.55 16.89
CA GLU A 156 -10.99 1.52 15.88
C GLU A 156 -11.86 2.04 14.72
N SER A 157 -12.93 2.77 15.04
CA SER A 157 -13.81 3.37 14.02
C SER A 157 -13.09 4.42 13.18
N LEU A 158 -12.27 5.28 13.79
CA LEU A 158 -11.42 6.25 13.08
C LEU A 158 -10.39 5.56 12.18
N ALA A 159 -9.78 4.48 12.65
CA ALA A 159 -8.81 3.72 11.86
C ALA A 159 -9.45 3.13 10.59
N VAL A 160 -10.63 2.52 10.73
CA VAL A 160 -11.40 1.99 9.57
C VAL A 160 -11.78 3.13 8.62
N MET A 161 -12.28 4.25 9.15
CA MET A 161 -12.65 5.41 8.33
C MET A 161 -11.45 5.96 7.55
N CYS A 162 -10.30 6.12 8.18
CA CYS A 162 -9.09 6.61 7.52
C CYS A 162 -8.66 5.69 6.36
N ILE A 163 -8.59 4.38 6.59
CA ILE A 163 -8.21 3.42 5.55
C ILE A 163 -9.20 3.47 4.39
N ALA A 164 -10.51 3.34 4.69
CA ALA A 164 -11.54 3.29 3.66
C ALA A 164 -11.59 4.59 2.83
N ALA A 165 -11.50 5.75 3.48
CA ALA A 165 -11.56 7.05 2.81
C ALA A 165 -10.31 7.29 1.94
N LEU A 166 -9.11 6.98 2.45
CA LEU A 166 -7.86 7.20 1.70
C LEU A 166 -7.71 6.22 0.53
N GLU A 167 -8.06 4.95 0.69
CA GLU A 167 -8.08 3.98 -0.40
C GLU A 167 -9.12 4.36 -1.48
N GLY A 168 -10.30 4.81 -1.07
CA GLY A 168 -11.31 5.36 -1.98
C GLY A 168 -10.81 6.60 -2.73
N ALA A 169 -10.12 7.50 -2.04
CA ALA A 169 -9.52 8.68 -2.66
C ALA A 169 -8.46 8.32 -3.71
N VAL A 170 -7.63 7.30 -3.45
CA VAL A 170 -6.65 6.79 -4.44
C VAL A 170 -7.36 6.32 -5.72
N VAL A 171 -8.48 5.61 -5.60
CA VAL A 171 -9.28 5.18 -6.76
C VAL A 171 -9.82 6.39 -7.55
N LEU A 172 -10.37 7.39 -6.84
CA LEU A 172 -10.87 8.62 -7.46
C LEU A 172 -9.77 9.42 -8.16
N CYS A 173 -8.58 9.53 -7.54
CA CYS A 173 -7.43 10.17 -8.15
C CYS A 173 -6.99 9.48 -9.46
N ARG A 174 -6.97 8.16 -9.49
CA ARG A 174 -6.68 7.39 -10.72
C ARG A 174 -7.69 7.68 -11.82
N SER A 175 -8.97 7.66 -11.48
CA SER A 175 -10.07 7.92 -12.42
C SER A 175 -10.02 9.34 -12.98
N ALA A 176 -9.83 10.33 -12.13
CA ALA A 176 -9.81 11.75 -12.49
C ALA A 176 -8.45 12.24 -13.01
N ARG A 177 -7.38 11.46 -12.83
CA ARG A 177 -5.98 11.83 -13.14
C ARG A 177 -5.53 13.11 -12.48
N THR A 178 -5.91 13.30 -11.20
CA THR A 178 -5.58 14.48 -10.39
C THR A 178 -5.43 14.05 -8.93
N PRO A 179 -4.60 14.74 -8.11
CA PRO A 179 -4.48 14.46 -6.68
C PRO A 179 -5.64 15.05 -5.86
N GLU A 180 -6.51 15.84 -6.45
CA GLU A 180 -7.52 16.64 -5.78
C GLU A 180 -8.44 15.82 -4.84
N PRO A 181 -8.98 14.65 -5.23
CA PRO A 181 -9.78 13.83 -4.31
C PRO A 181 -9.01 13.42 -3.05
N LEU A 182 -7.72 13.15 -3.17
CA LEU A 182 -6.88 12.76 -2.03
C LEU A 182 -6.68 13.93 -1.06
N HIS A 183 -6.47 15.15 -1.57
CA HIS A 183 -6.35 16.35 -0.75
C HIS A 183 -7.68 16.66 -0.04
N GLN A 184 -8.80 16.59 -0.75
CA GLN A 184 -10.12 16.82 -0.16
C GLN A 184 -10.43 15.82 0.97
N VAL A 185 -10.19 14.54 0.75
CA VAL A 185 -10.39 13.51 1.77
C VAL A 185 -9.44 13.73 2.95
N GLY A 186 -8.16 14.02 2.69
CA GLY A 186 -7.19 14.31 3.74
C GLY A 186 -7.62 15.48 4.64
N HIS A 187 -8.09 16.58 4.06
CA HIS A 187 -8.61 17.73 4.81
C HIS A 187 -9.85 17.36 5.66
N GLN A 188 -10.77 16.56 5.13
CA GLN A 188 -11.95 16.11 5.87
C GLN A 188 -11.59 15.17 7.03
N LEU A 189 -10.63 14.28 6.84
CA LEU A 189 -10.15 13.42 7.92
C LEU A 189 -9.45 14.22 9.01
N GLU A 190 -8.61 15.20 8.67
CA GLU A 190 -8.02 16.10 9.66
C GLU A 190 -9.09 16.89 10.44
N PHE A 191 -10.07 17.41 9.74
CA PHE A 191 -11.19 18.12 10.38
C PHE A 191 -11.97 17.20 11.32
N LEU A 192 -12.29 15.99 10.90
CA LEU A 192 -12.98 14.99 11.72
C LEU A 192 -12.20 14.69 13.00
N ILE A 193 -10.89 14.40 12.88
CA ILE A 193 -10.04 14.08 14.04
C ILE A 193 -10.01 15.27 15.01
N LYS A 194 -9.74 16.49 14.54
CA LYS A 194 -9.71 17.70 15.37
C LYS A 194 -11.06 17.98 16.05
N SER A 195 -12.17 17.80 15.34
CA SER A 195 -13.49 17.98 15.88
C SER A 195 -13.80 16.99 17.01
N ARG A 196 -13.39 15.74 16.85
CA ARG A 196 -13.52 14.71 17.88
C ARG A 196 -12.65 15.00 19.10
N GLU A 197 -11.40 15.41 18.89
CA GLU A 197 -10.51 15.86 19.97
C GLU A 197 -11.12 17.04 20.74
N PHE A 198 -11.65 18.02 20.02
CA PHE A 198 -12.30 19.17 20.64
C PHE A 198 -13.49 18.77 21.51
N VAL A 199 -14.40 17.94 20.97
CA VAL A 199 -15.57 17.45 21.72
C VAL A 199 -15.15 16.65 22.94
N ARG A 200 -14.11 15.85 22.85
CA ARG A 200 -13.58 15.07 23.98
C ARG A 200 -13.04 15.98 25.10
N VAL A 201 -12.32 17.04 24.73
CA VAL A 201 -11.68 17.94 25.71
C VAL A 201 -12.68 18.93 26.35
N TYR A 202 -13.59 19.47 25.55
CA TYR A 202 -14.44 20.58 25.93
C TYR A 202 -15.93 20.23 26.05
N GLY A 203 -16.32 19.00 25.69
CA GLY A 203 -17.72 18.58 25.61
C GLY A 203 -18.45 19.13 24.37
N ILE A 204 -19.73 18.75 24.24
CA ILE A 204 -20.58 19.26 23.15
C ILE A 204 -21.10 20.63 23.57
N PRO A 205 -20.85 21.72 22.81
CA PRO A 205 -21.42 23.01 23.11
C PRO A 205 -22.96 22.93 23.15
N GLY A 206 -23.56 23.21 24.28
CA GLY A 206 -25.03 23.32 24.41
C GLY A 206 -25.76 22.12 25.01
N ARG A 207 -25.06 21.20 25.68
CA ARG A 207 -25.69 20.20 26.58
C ARG A 207 -25.34 20.47 28.04
#